data_09f50c30fb8484b4121b7c33e377dedc
#
_entry.id   09f50c30fb8484b4121b7c33e377dedc
#
_cell.length_a   1.000
_cell.length_b   1.000
_cell.length_c   1.000
_cell.angle_alpha   90.00
_cell.angle_beta   90.00
_cell.angle_gamma   90.00
#
_symmetry.space_group_name_H-M   'P 1'
#
loop_
_entity.id
_entity.type
_entity.pdbx_description
1 polymer ?
#
loop_
_entity_poly.entity_id
_entity_poly.type
_entity_poly.pdbx_seq_one_letter_code
_entity_poly.pdbx_strand_id
1 'polypeptide(L)'
;MTDTKSYKETILLPKTTFEMRAHAIKREPELQAFWHEHQIYETLSQQNPGEIFVLHDGPPYANGSLHMGHALNKVLKDIINKYQLLQGRKVRYVPGWDCHGLPIELKVLQTLDKEERKQLTPLALRQKAKKFALETLDNQRQGFKRFGVWGDWEHPYATLQPEYEAAQLDVFGQMVEKGHIYRGLKPVYWSPSSLTALAEAELEYPDNHVSRSVYVAFKLTQLSAAAAAKIGDYRDDLGLSIWTTTPWTLVSNQFTRGAPALKYVVVEGFQAIQPQSPKYVIVAAEAVERLSKLFDTDLVVKATLTGQELAGSTYQHPLFDQQSPVVASGEDITADSGTGLVHSAPAHGPEDFFAAHEHGSKPVVLVDEAGRYTAGTGQFEGLKVLTTGTEAVIAAITENGTLLKE
;
A
#
# COMPACT_ATOMS: atom_id res chain seq x y z
N MET A 1 20.82 -21.64 -79.83
CA MET A 1 19.96 -21.13 -78.72
C MET A 1 19.18 -22.32 -78.18
N THR A 2 19.59 -22.90 -77.09
CA THR A 2 18.90 -24.05 -76.50
C THR A 2 17.69 -23.55 -75.75
N ASP A 3 16.53 -23.90 -76.27
CA ASP A 3 15.23 -23.62 -75.65
C ASP A 3 15.14 -24.35 -74.29
N THR A 4 15.42 -23.64 -73.23
CA THR A 4 15.31 -24.20 -71.85
C THR A 4 13.82 -24.38 -71.53
N LYS A 5 13.32 -25.60 -71.83
CA LYS A 5 11.98 -25.98 -71.44
C LYS A 5 11.78 -25.75 -69.89
N SER A 6 10.95 -24.82 -69.58
CA SER A 6 10.54 -24.58 -68.15
C SER A 6 9.67 -25.76 -67.70
N TYR A 7 10.15 -26.50 -66.70
CA TYR A 7 9.38 -27.57 -66.08
C TYR A 7 8.34 -27.07 -65.10
N LYS A 8 8.14 -25.77 -65.00
CA LYS A 8 7.20 -25.11 -64.06
C LYS A 8 5.76 -25.58 -64.25
N GLU A 9 5.37 -25.94 -65.46
CA GLU A 9 4.01 -26.41 -65.77
C GLU A 9 3.81 -27.94 -65.56
N THR A 10 4.89 -28.67 -65.33
CA THR A 10 4.83 -30.09 -65.05
C THR A 10 4.71 -30.41 -63.56
N ILE A 11 4.80 -29.42 -62.70
CA ILE A 11 4.68 -29.58 -61.25
C ILE A 11 3.21 -29.73 -60.91
N LEU A 12 2.82 -30.87 -60.37
CA LEU A 12 1.45 -31.12 -59.86
C LEU A 12 1.28 -30.54 -58.45
N LEU A 13 1.15 -29.24 -58.37
CA LEU A 13 0.80 -28.56 -57.10
C LEU A 13 -0.72 -28.61 -56.90
N PRO A 14 -1.17 -28.82 -55.64
CA PRO A 14 -2.59 -28.72 -55.34
C PRO A 14 -3.14 -27.32 -55.74
N LYS A 15 -4.24 -27.31 -56.46
CA LYS A 15 -4.92 -26.08 -56.83
C LYS A 15 -5.89 -25.73 -55.68
N THR A 16 -5.70 -24.56 -55.10
CA THR A 16 -6.57 -24.05 -54.01
C THR A 16 -6.82 -22.57 -54.23
N THR A 17 -7.99 -22.12 -53.81
CA THR A 17 -8.34 -20.71 -53.73
C THR A 17 -7.84 -20.10 -52.41
N PHE A 18 -7.27 -20.89 -51.51
CA PHE A 18 -6.71 -20.45 -50.26
C PHE A 18 -5.40 -19.69 -50.48
N GLU A 19 -5.31 -18.45 -50.08
CA GLU A 19 -4.12 -17.63 -50.30
C GLU A 19 -2.94 -18.13 -49.44
N MET A 20 -1.75 -18.24 -50.01
CA MET A 20 -0.53 -18.67 -49.30
C MET A 20 -0.08 -17.68 -48.24
N ARG A 21 -0.39 -16.39 -48.39
CA ARG A 21 -0.04 -15.34 -47.43
C ARG A 21 -1.28 -14.89 -46.68
N ALA A 22 -1.16 -14.81 -45.36
CA ALA A 22 -2.28 -14.43 -44.47
C ALA A 22 -2.81 -13.01 -44.72
N HIS A 23 -1.96 -12.06 -45.12
CA HIS A 23 -2.31 -10.66 -45.31
C HIS A 23 -3.23 -10.10 -44.19
N ALA A 24 -2.86 -10.32 -42.90
CA ALA A 24 -3.71 -10.07 -41.73
C ALA A 24 -4.37 -8.69 -41.73
N ILE A 25 -3.62 -7.64 -42.09
CA ILE A 25 -4.14 -6.25 -42.13
C ILE A 25 -5.38 -6.12 -43.01
N LYS A 26 -5.44 -6.86 -44.14
CA LYS A 26 -6.55 -6.84 -45.06
C LYS A 26 -7.61 -7.90 -44.71
N ARG A 27 -7.14 -9.12 -44.45
CA ARG A 27 -8.00 -10.30 -44.27
C ARG A 27 -8.82 -10.28 -42.98
N GLU A 28 -8.22 -9.81 -41.87
CA GLU A 28 -8.91 -9.74 -40.57
C GLU A 28 -10.14 -8.84 -40.61
N PRO A 29 -10.08 -7.59 -41.11
CA PRO A 29 -11.29 -6.78 -41.25
C PRO A 29 -12.39 -7.41 -42.11
N GLU A 30 -12.03 -8.10 -43.19
CA GLU A 30 -12.99 -8.83 -44.03
C GLU A 30 -13.69 -9.96 -43.25
N LEU A 31 -12.94 -10.71 -42.47
CA LEU A 31 -13.50 -11.76 -41.59
C LEU A 31 -14.36 -11.19 -40.47
N GLN A 32 -13.96 -10.09 -39.86
CA GLN A 32 -14.73 -9.42 -38.81
C GLN A 32 -16.04 -8.85 -39.36
N ALA A 33 -16.02 -8.29 -40.57
CA ALA A 33 -17.23 -7.84 -41.25
C ALA A 33 -18.19 -9.02 -41.54
N PHE A 34 -17.66 -10.13 -42.02
CA PHE A 34 -18.44 -11.38 -42.24
C PHE A 34 -19.07 -11.90 -40.94
N TRP A 35 -18.30 -11.93 -39.82
CA TRP A 35 -18.85 -12.35 -38.52
C TRP A 35 -20.00 -11.46 -38.06
N HIS A 36 -19.85 -10.17 -38.23
CA HIS A 36 -20.86 -9.19 -37.84
C HIS A 36 -22.13 -9.30 -38.72
N GLU A 37 -21.97 -9.36 -40.05
CA GLU A 37 -23.09 -9.50 -41.01
C GLU A 37 -23.92 -10.75 -40.75
N HIS A 38 -23.26 -11.87 -40.42
CA HIS A 38 -23.91 -13.15 -40.16
C HIS A 38 -24.25 -13.37 -38.69
N GLN A 39 -24.01 -12.39 -37.80
CA GLN A 39 -24.27 -12.47 -36.37
C GLN A 39 -23.77 -13.79 -35.75
N ILE A 40 -22.54 -14.15 -36.06
CA ILE A 40 -21.97 -15.48 -35.69
C ILE A 40 -21.94 -15.68 -34.18
N TYR A 41 -21.47 -14.70 -33.41
CA TYR A 41 -21.43 -14.79 -31.95
C TYR A 41 -22.82 -14.91 -31.35
N GLU A 42 -23.74 -14.05 -31.75
CA GLU A 42 -25.12 -14.00 -31.27
C GLU A 42 -25.84 -15.31 -31.55
N THR A 43 -25.71 -15.83 -32.79
CA THR A 43 -26.30 -17.09 -33.20
C THR A 43 -25.80 -18.27 -32.35
N LEU A 44 -24.51 -18.42 -32.22
CA LEU A 44 -23.90 -19.52 -31.43
C LEU A 44 -24.25 -19.38 -29.94
N SER A 45 -24.18 -18.16 -29.38
CA SER A 45 -24.50 -17.91 -27.99
C SER A 45 -25.94 -18.21 -27.60
N GLN A 46 -26.87 -18.08 -28.55
CA GLN A 46 -28.31 -18.30 -28.31
C GLN A 46 -28.78 -19.71 -28.73
N GLN A 47 -28.27 -20.24 -29.83
CA GLN A 47 -28.79 -21.42 -30.47
C GLN A 47 -28.00 -22.72 -30.19
N ASN A 48 -26.79 -22.64 -29.68
CA ASN A 48 -26.05 -23.83 -29.27
C ASN A 48 -26.87 -24.71 -28.31
N PRO A 49 -26.80 -26.04 -28.40
CA PRO A 49 -27.66 -26.94 -27.62
C PRO A 49 -27.23 -27.10 -26.16
N GLY A 50 -25.96 -26.77 -25.83
CA GLY A 50 -25.39 -27.02 -24.53
C GLY A 50 -25.78 -25.99 -23.47
N GLU A 51 -25.23 -26.20 -22.29
CA GLU A 51 -25.39 -25.33 -21.12
C GLU A 51 -24.80 -23.94 -21.33
N ILE A 52 -25.28 -22.99 -20.55
CA ILE A 52 -24.73 -21.62 -20.52
C ILE A 52 -23.34 -21.65 -19.85
N PHE A 53 -22.35 -21.13 -20.55
CA PHE A 53 -21.04 -20.84 -20.03
C PHE A 53 -20.90 -19.32 -19.86
N VAL A 54 -20.64 -18.87 -18.65
CA VAL A 54 -20.44 -17.45 -18.34
C VAL A 54 -18.96 -17.23 -18.00
N LEU A 55 -18.31 -16.36 -18.75
CA LEU A 55 -16.99 -15.82 -18.38
C LEU A 55 -17.16 -14.36 -17.96
N HIS A 56 -16.97 -14.09 -16.67
CA HIS A 56 -17.04 -12.71 -16.17
C HIS A 56 -15.79 -11.93 -16.61
N ASP A 57 -16.00 -10.74 -17.15
CA ASP A 57 -14.91 -9.86 -17.55
C ASP A 57 -14.41 -9.05 -16.37
N GLY A 58 -13.10 -9.15 -16.04
CA GLY A 58 -12.44 -8.19 -15.18
C GLY A 58 -12.28 -6.88 -15.95
N PRO A 59 -12.99 -5.80 -15.54
CA PRO A 59 -13.11 -4.61 -16.35
C PRO A 59 -11.78 -3.83 -16.37
N PRO A 60 -11.23 -3.47 -17.54
CA PRO A 60 -10.11 -2.55 -17.61
C PRO A 60 -10.54 -1.13 -17.19
N TYR A 61 -9.59 -0.35 -16.69
CA TYR A 61 -9.81 1.07 -16.47
C TYR A 61 -10.02 1.84 -17.77
N ALA A 62 -11.01 2.72 -17.78
CA ALA A 62 -11.26 3.63 -18.89
C ALA A 62 -10.35 4.88 -18.79
N ASN A 63 -9.01 4.69 -18.74
CA ASN A 63 -8.05 5.75 -18.43
C ASN A 63 -6.94 5.97 -19.48
N GLY A 64 -7.01 5.31 -20.63
CA GLY A 64 -6.00 5.47 -21.67
C GLY A 64 -6.09 4.46 -22.81
N SER A 65 -5.08 4.48 -23.69
CA SER A 65 -4.99 3.59 -24.83
C SER A 65 -4.72 2.14 -24.42
N LEU A 66 -5.12 1.20 -25.30
CA LEU A 66 -4.82 -0.23 -25.12
C LEU A 66 -3.31 -0.46 -25.21
N HIS A 67 -2.83 -1.41 -24.40
CA HIS A 67 -1.46 -1.91 -24.43
C HIS A 67 -1.44 -3.45 -24.51
N MET A 68 -0.27 -4.04 -24.66
CA MET A 68 -0.13 -5.50 -24.81
C MET A 68 -0.77 -6.33 -23.70
N GLY A 69 -0.79 -5.82 -22.45
CA GLY A 69 -1.49 -6.49 -21.35
C GLY A 69 -3.00 -6.59 -21.58
N HIS A 70 -3.62 -5.56 -22.12
CA HIS A 70 -5.03 -5.59 -22.53
C HIS A 70 -5.27 -6.59 -23.65
N ALA A 71 -4.39 -6.61 -24.65
CA ALA A 71 -4.48 -7.55 -25.76
C ALA A 71 -4.38 -9.00 -25.27
N LEU A 72 -3.37 -9.30 -24.46
CA LEU A 72 -3.17 -10.64 -23.88
C LEU A 72 -4.39 -11.10 -23.09
N ASN A 73 -4.88 -10.25 -22.18
CA ASN A 73 -6.06 -10.56 -21.34
C ASN A 73 -7.30 -10.89 -22.20
N LYS A 74 -7.64 -10.01 -23.13
CA LYS A 74 -8.87 -10.16 -23.94
C LYS A 74 -8.76 -11.31 -24.95
N VAL A 75 -7.60 -11.51 -25.57
CA VAL A 75 -7.39 -12.62 -26.53
C VAL A 75 -7.46 -13.97 -25.82
N LEU A 76 -6.88 -14.12 -24.62
CA LEU A 76 -6.99 -15.37 -23.86
C LEU A 76 -8.44 -15.68 -23.47
N LYS A 77 -9.21 -14.69 -23.04
CA LYS A 77 -10.65 -14.85 -22.76
C LYS A 77 -11.42 -15.22 -24.02
N ASP A 78 -11.12 -14.61 -25.14
CA ASP A 78 -11.75 -14.90 -26.44
C ASP A 78 -11.47 -16.34 -26.90
N ILE A 79 -10.24 -16.82 -26.74
CA ILE A 79 -9.89 -18.23 -27.03
C ILE A 79 -10.75 -19.17 -26.18
N ILE A 80 -10.88 -18.90 -24.88
CA ILE A 80 -11.72 -19.72 -23.98
C ILE A 80 -13.18 -19.69 -24.44
N ASN A 81 -13.71 -18.52 -24.72
CA ASN A 81 -15.11 -18.36 -25.15
C ASN A 81 -15.39 -19.06 -26.48
N LYS A 82 -14.53 -18.86 -27.47
CA LYS A 82 -14.65 -19.55 -28.79
C LYS A 82 -14.53 -21.07 -28.67
N TYR A 83 -13.62 -21.56 -27.83
CA TYR A 83 -13.53 -22.97 -27.53
C TYR A 83 -14.84 -23.54 -26.95
N GLN A 84 -15.43 -22.84 -25.98
CA GLN A 84 -16.71 -23.25 -25.39
C GLN A 84 -17.86 -23.21 -26.41
N LEU A 85 -17.91 -22.21 -27.28
CA LEU A 85 -18.89 -22.15 -28.38
C LEU A 85 -18.73 -23.33 -29.34
N LEU A 86 -17.49 -23.70 -29.72
CA LEU A 86 -17.21 -24.84 -30.56
C LEU A 86 -17.54 -26.19 -29.90
N GLN A 87 -17.54 -26.24 -28.56
CA GLN A 87 -18.04 -27.41 -27.81
C GLN A 87 -19.57 -27.45 -27.71
N GLY A 88 -20.29 -26.54 -28.37
CA GLY A 88 -21.75 -26.49 -28.40
C GLY A 88 -22.35 -25.82 -27.16
N ARG A 89 -21.58 -25.11 -26.31
CA ARG A 89 -22.12 -24.35 -25.17
C ARG A 89 -22.62 -22.98 -25.62
N LYS A 90 -23.56 -22.43 -24.87
CA LYS A 90 -24.03 -21.05 -25.02
C LYS A 90 -23.11 -20.14 -24.20
N VAL A 91 -22.26 -19.38 -24.86
CA VAL A 91 -21.34 -18.48 -24.15
C VAL A 91 -21.97 -17.11 -23.92
N ARG A 92 -22.03 -16.70 -22.65
CA ARG A 92 -22.41 -15.36 -22.28
C ARG A 92 -21.17 -14.59 -21.81
N TYR A 93 -20.68 -13.70 -22.65
CA TYR A 93 -19.58 -12.82 -22.34
C TYR A 93 -19.99 -11.35 -22.54
N VAL A 94 -20.08 -10.62 -21.42
CA VAL A 94 -20.42 -9.20 -21.39
C VAL A 94 -19.15 -8.44 -21.02
N PRO A 95 -18.55 -7.67 -21.96
CA PRO A 95 -17.40 -6.84 -21.65
C PRO A 95 -17.74 -5.74 -20.65
N GLY A 96 -16.77 -5.36 -19.81
CA GLY A 96 -16.97 -4.31 -18.82
C GLY A 96 -15.84 -3.28 -18.78
N TRP A 97 -16.12 -2.15 -18.14
CA TRP A 97 -15.15 -1.08 -17.87
C TRP A 97 -15.26 -0.55 -16.46
N ASP A 98 -14.09 -0.34 -15.83
CA ASP A 98 -13.98 0.43 -14.59
C ASP A 98 -13.84 1.92 -14.94
N CYS A 99 -14.78 2.72 -14.44
CA CYS A 99 -14.96 4.10 -14.85
C CYS A 99 -14.78 5.11 -13.71
N HIS A 100 -14.31 4.68 -12.55
CA HIS A 100 -14.19 5.50 -11.35
C HIS A 100 -12.76 5.61 -10.82
N GLY A 101 -12.57 6.54 -9.90
CA GLY A 101 -11.43 6.65 -9.02
C GLY A 101 -10.25 7.41 -9.58
N LEU A 102 -9.20 7.39 -8.78
CA LEU A 102 -7.97 8.17 -8.97
C LEU A 102 -7.32 8.00 -10.35
N PRO A 103 -7.26 6.79 -10.96
CA PRO A 103 -6.61 6.62 -12.27
C PRO A 103 -7.26 7.44 -13.39
N ILE A 104 -8.58 7.70 -13.31
CA ILE A 104 -9.31 8.50 -14.29
C ILE A 104 -9.22 9.98 -13.95
N GLU A 105 -9.42 10.34 -12.69
CA GLU A 105 -9.37 11.72 -12.21
C GLU A 105 -7.99 12.35 -12.45
N LEU A 106 -6.89 11.62 -12.17
CA LEU A 106 -5.53 12.09 -12.44
C LEU A 106 -5.30 12.37 -13.93
N LYS A 107 -5.83 11.52 -14.83
CA LYS A 107 -5.73 11.78 -16.27
C LYS A 107 -6.46 13.04 -16.68
N VAL A 108 -7.65 13.27 -16.16
CA VAL A 108 -8.40 14.51 -16.39
C VAL A 108 -7.65 15.71 -15.84
N LEU A 109 -7.16 15.64 -14.60
CA LEU A 109 -6.38 16.73 -14.00
C LEU A 109 -5.11 17.06 -14.78
N GLN A 110 -4.44 16.06 -15.37
CA GLN A 110 -3.26 16.28 -16.21
C GLN A 110 -3.56 17.08 -17.48
N THR A 111 -4.80 17.07 -17.97
CA THR A 111 -5.20 17.84 -19.16
C THR A 111 -5.56 19.30 -18.86
N LEU A 112 -5.72 19.66 -17.59
CA LEU A 112 -6.12 21.00 -17.15
C LEU A 112 -4.92 21.84 -16.76
N ASP A 113 -4.99 23.15 -17.00
CA ASP A 113 -4.00 24.10 -16.50
C ASP A 113 -4.14 24.36 -14.99
N LYS A 114 -3.18 25.13 -14.42
CA LYS A 114 -3.15 25.39 -12.96
C LYS A 114 -4.35 26.20 -12.47
N GLU A 115 -4.84 27.14 -13.26
CA GLU A 115 -5.96 28.01 -12.86
C GLU A 115 -7.28 27.26 -12.96
N GLU A 116 -7.47 26.47 -14.01
CA GLU A 116 -8.62 25.59 -14.14
C GLU A 116 -8.72 24.59 -12.96
N ARG A 117 -7.57 24.00 -12.55
CA ARG A 117 -7.53 23.08 -11.40
C ARG A 117 -7.95 23.75 -10.09
N LYS A 118 -7.54 24.99 -9.83
CA LYS A 118 -7.91 25.72 -8.61
C LYS A 118 -9.39 26.03 -8.52
N GLN A 119 -10.06 26.23 -9.65
CA GLN A 119 -11.48 26.56 -9.72
C GLN A 119 -12.38 25.34 -9.84
N LEU A 120 -11.79 24.14 -9.96
CA LEU A 120 -12.52 22.92 -10.21
C LEU A 120 -13.27 22.45 -8.95
N THR A 121 -14.59 22.45 -9.03
CA THR A 121 -15.41 21.85 -7.98
C THR A 121 -15.42 20.33 -8.09
N PRO A 122 -15.65 19.57 -6.99
CA PRO A 122 -15.78 18.11 -7.04
C PRO A 122 -16.81 17.63 -8.07
N LEU A 123 -17.95 18.32 -8.19
CA LEU A 123 -18.98 17.97 -9.18
C LEU A 123 -18.48 18.18 -10.60
N ALA A 124 -17.80 19.28 -10.88
CA ALA A 124 -17.24 19.55 -12.22
C ALA A 124 -16.13 18.56 -12.57
N LEU A 125 -15.30 18.13 -11.61
CA LEU A 125 -14.31 17.08 -11.81
C LEU A 125 -15.00 15.75 -12.18
N ARG A 126 -16.03 15.33 -11.44
CA ARG A 126 -16.79 14.10 -11.74
C ARG A 126 -17.43 14.12 -13.13
N GLN A 127 -17.98 15.26 -13.54
CA GLN A 127 -18.55 15.40 -14.88
C GLN A 127 -17.49 15.28 -15.98
N LYS A 128 -16.33 15.92 -15.81
CA LYS A 128 -15.19 15.80 -16.74
C LYS A 128 -14.66 14.36 -16.78
N ALA A 129 -14.54 13.71 -15.62
CA ALA A 129 -14.09 12.32 -15.50
C ALA A 129 -15.07 11.36 -16.20
N LYS A 130 -16.38 11.52 -16.01
CA LYS A 130 -17.40 10.74 -16.71
C LYS A 130 -17.28 10.87 -18.23
N LYS A 131 -17.13 12.10 -18.74
CA LYS A 131 -16.97 12.33 -20.18
C LYS A 131 -15.72 11.63 -20.71
N PHE A 132 -14.57 11.83 -20.05
CA PHE A 132 -13.31 11.20 -20.42
C PHE A 132 -13.39 9.67 -20.40
N ALA A 133 -14.00 9.09 -19.37
CA ALA A 133 -14.18 7.65 -19.25
C ALA A 133 -15.04 7.08 -20.39
N LEU A 134 -16.14 7.73 -20.76
CA LEU A 134 -17.00 7.28 -21.86
C LEU A 134 -16.32 7.35 -23.22
N GLU A 135 -15.56 8.43 -23.49
CA GLU A 135 -14.75 8.57 -24.72
C GLU A 135 -13.65 7.49 -24.79
N THR A 136 -12.99 7.22 -23.67
CA THR A 136 -11.95 6.19 -23.57
C THR A 136 -12.53 4.79 -23.74
N LEU A 137 -13.69 4.51 -23.11
CA LEU A 137 -14.43 3.26 -23.24
C LEU A 137 -14.73 2.95 -24.72
N ASP A 138 -15.25 3.94 -25.45
CA ASP A 138 -15.55 3.75 -26.87
C ASP A 138 -14.30 3.46 -27.70
N ASN A 139 -13.23 4.20 -27.48
CA ASN A 139 -11.95 3.97 -28.17
C ASN A 139 -11.38 2.58 -27.86
N GLN A 140 -11.41 2.15 -26.61
CA GLN A 140 -10.95 0.82 -26.21
C GLN A 140 -11.85 -0.29 -26.78
N ARG A 141 -13.18 -0.09 -26.81
CA ARG A 141 -14.14 -1.00 -27.42
C ARG A 141 -13.81 -1.26 -28.89
N GLN A 142 -13.56 -0.21 -29.67
CA GLN A 142 -13.15 -0.34 -31.06
C GLN A 142 -11.85 -1.15 -31.19
N GLY A 143 -10.86 -0.89 -30.33
CA GLY A 143 -9.61 -1.64 -30.31
C GLY A 143 -9.80 -3.12 -29.99
N PHE A 144 -10.61 -3.46 -29.00
CA PHE A 144 -10.92 -4.86 -28.67
C PHE A 144 -11.71 -5.58 -29.78
N LYS A 145 -12.66 -4.91 -30.41
CA LYS A 145 -13.35 -5.43 -31.60
C LYS A 145 -12.33 -5.69 -32.73
N ARG A 146 -11.35 -4.79 -32.91
CA ARG A 146 -10.29 -4.96 -33.92
C ARG A 146 -9.35 -6.14 -33.61
N PHE A 147 -9.17 -6.54 -32.34
CA PHE A 147 -8.46 -7.77 -31.96
C PHE A 147 -9.26 -9.04 -32.31
N GLY A 148 -10.49 -8.91 -32.77
CA GLY A 148 -11.37 -10.02 -33.14
C GLY A 148 -12.03 -10.70 -31.94
N VAL A 149 -12.09 -10.02 -30.79
CA VAL A 149 -12.73 -10.54 -29.57
C VAL A 149 -14.24 -10.54 -29.73
N TRP A 150 -14.86 -11.68 -29.45
CA TRP A 150 -16.32 -11.86 -29.47
C TRP A 150 -16.93 -11.57 -28.10
N GLY A 151 -18.10 -10.96 -28.08
CA GLY A 151 -18.84 -10.62 -26.87
C GLY A 151 -20.02 -9.72 -27.16
N ASP A 152 -20.84 -9.45 -26.15
CA ASP A 152 -21.95 -8.49 -26.24
C ASP A 152 -21.41 -7.06 -26.13
N TRP A 153 -20.92 -6.55 -27.26
CA TRP A 153 -20.35 -5.21 -27.33
C TRP A 153 -21.38 -4.09 -27.35
N GLU A 154 -22.63 -4.41 -27.59
CA GLU A 154 -23.72 -3.44 -27.65
C GLU A 154 -24.31 -3.15 -26.26
N HIS A 155 -24.21 -4.12 -25.35
CA HIS A 155 -24.69 -4.00 -23.98
C HIS A 155 -23.58 -4.26 -22.95
N PRO A 156 -22.44 -3.52 -23.02
CA PRO A 156 -21.38 -3.66 -22.05
C PRO A 156 -21.85 -3.15 -20.68
N TYR A 157 -21.19 -3.61 -19.60
CA TYR A 157 -21.37 -2.95 -18.32
C TYR A 157 -20.28 -1.89 -18.08
N ALA A 158 -20.66 -0.78 -17.47
CA ALA A 158 -19.73 0.23 -17.00
C ALA A 158 -20.05 0.57 -15.55
N THR A 159 -19.03 0.63 -14.70
CA THR A 159 -19.25 0.85 -13.26
C THR A 159 -19.89 2.19 -12.92
N LEU A 160 -19.90 3.14 -13.86
CA LEU A 160 -20.58 4.44 -13.74
C LEU A 160 -22.08 4.42 -14.12
N GLN A 161 -22.62 3.25 -14.52
CA GLN A 161 -24.04 3.12 -14.82
C GLN A 161 -24.84 3.18 -13.51
N PRO A 162 -25.96 3.92 -13.45
CA PRO A 162 -26.76 4.05 -12.23
C PRO A 162 -27.24 2.71 -11.66
N GLU A 163 -27.57 1.76 -12.52
CA GLU A 163 -28.01 0.41 -12.15
C GLU A 163 -26.88 -0.38 -11.49
N TYR A 164 -25.64 -0.22 -11.98
CA TYR A 164 -24.46 -0.84 -11.41
C TYR A 164 -24.14 -0.25 -10.02
N GLU A 165 -24.16 1.08 -9.91
CA GLU A 165 -23.94 1.78 -8.63
C GLU A 165 -25.02 1.40 -7.61
N ALA A 166 -26.29 1.32 -8.01
CA ALA A 166 -27.40 0.92 -7.14
C ALA A 166 -27.22 -0.51 -6.61
N ALA A 167 -26.86 -1.47 -7.48
CA ALA A 167 -26.62 -2.86 -7.08
C ALA A 167 -25.42 -2.96 -6.10
N GLN A 168 -24.37 -2.20 -6.34
CA GLN A 168 -23.21 -2.15 -5.45
C GLN A 168 -23.57 -1.59 -4.07
N LEU A 169 -24.36 -0.51 -4.01
CA LEU A 169 -24.81 0.09 -2.76
C LEU A 169 -25.77 -0.82 -1.99
N ASP A 170 -26.63 -1.57 -2.68
CA ASP A 170 -27.52 -2.55 -2.03
C ASP A 170 -26.72 -3.65 -1.35
N VAL A 171 -25.72 -4.25 -2.03
CA VAL A 171 -24.84 -5.26 -1.44
C VAL A 171 -24.05 -4.69 -0.27
N PHE A 172 -23.52 -3.46 -0.41
CA PHE A 172 -22.82 -2.77 0.68
C PHE A 172 -23.72 -2.60 1.91
N GLY A 173 -24.98 -2.16 1.70
CA GLY A 173 -25.98 -2.04 2.77
C GLY A 173 -26.23 -3.36 3.51
N GLN A 174 -26.40 -4.46 2.77
CA GLN A 174 -26.58 -5.79 3.35
C GLN A 174 -25.34 -6.23 4.17
N MET A 175 -24.12 -5.87 3.74
CA MET A 175 -22.91 -6.17 4.50
C MET A 175 -22.82 -5.36 5.80
N VAL A 176 -23.27 -4.09 5.78
CA VAL A 176 -23.37 -3.25 6.99
C VAL A 176 -24.39 -3.83 7.97
N GLU A 177 -25.59 -4.21 7.50
CA GLU A 177 -26.65 -4.80 8.33
C GLU A 177 -26.21 -6.11 9.00
N LYS A 178 -25.37 -6.91 8.31
CA LYS A 178 -24.78 -8.15 8.87
C LYS A 178 -23.57 -7.91 9.77
N GLY A 179 -23.14 -6.64 9.96
CA GLY A 179 -22.00 -6.29 10.81
C GLY A 179 -20.63 -6.57 10.20
N HIS A 180 -20.55 -6.91 8.90
CA HIS A 180 -19.27 -7.15 8.23
C HIS A 180 -18.52 -5.86 7.92
N ILE A 181 -19.25 -4.75 7.78
CA ILE A 181 -18.69 -3.42 7.51
C ILE A 181 -19.11 -2.48 8.62
N TYR A 182 -18.15 -1.77 9.17
CA TYR A 182 -18.37 -0.74 10.18
C TYR A 182 -17.36 0.41 9.97
N ARG A 183 -17.69 1.58 10.51
CA ARG A 183 -16.78 2.73 10.51
C ARG A 183 -15.85 2.65 11.71
N GLY A 184 -14.56 2.64 11.47
CA GLY A 184 -13.54 2.63 12.52
C GLY A 184 -12.34 3.49 12.15
N LEU A 185 -11.43 3.66 13.12
CA LEU A 185 -10.11 4.24 12.86
C LEU A 185 -9.10 3.11 12.66
N LYS A 186 -8.19 3.30 11.69
CA LYS A 186 -7.09 2.40 11.41
C LYS A 186 -5.97 3.20 10.74
N PRO A 187 -4.69 2.98 11.07
CA PRO A 187 -3.58 3.52 10.29
C PRO A 187 -3.66 3.01 8.85
N VAL A 188 -3.49 3.91 7.90
CA VAL A 188 -3.48 3.60 6.47
C VAL A 188 -2.31 4.33 5.81
N TYR A 189 -1.81 3.78 4.69
CA TYR A 189 -0.84 4.48 3.87
C TYR A 189 -1.47 5.76 3.33
N TRP A 190 -0.73 6.85 3.42
CA TRP A 190 -1.21 8.17 3.06
C TRP A 190 -0.18 8.93 2.23
N SER A 191 -0.63 9.57 1.15
CA SER A 191 0.18 10.48 0.33
C SER A 191 -0.10 11.93 0.69
N PRO A 192 0.81 12.63 1.39
CA PRO A 192 0.62 14.06 1.72
C PRO A 192 0.62 14.97 0.49
N SER A 193 1.23 14.56 -0.59
CA SER A 193 1.27 15.36 -1.84
C SER A 193 -0.02 15.28 -2.64
N SER A 194 -0.73 14.16 -2.55
CA SER A 194 -2.00 13.92 -3.23
C SER A 194 -3.21 14.06 -2.31
N LEU A 195 -2.98 14.17 -0.99
CA LEU A 195 -4.01 14.25 0.06
C LEU A 195 -4.99 13.07 -0.02
N THR A 196 -4.46 11.86 -0.13
CA THR A 196 -5.28 10.64 -0.27
C THR A 196 -4.65 9.44 0.41
N ALA A 197 -5.50 8.51 0.86
CA ALA A 197 -5.07 7.18 1.24
C ALA A 197 -4.60 6.39 0.01
N LEU A 198 -3.70 5.43 0.24
CA LEU A 198 -3.15 4.56 -0.80
C LEU A 198 -3.46 3.11 -0.46
N ALA A 199 -3.86 2.35 -1.47
CA ALA A 199 -3.88 0.90 -1.41
C ALA A 199 -2.45 0.34 -1.52
N GLU A 200 -2.23 -0.89 -1.04
CA GLU A 200 -0.91 -1.52 -1.09
C GLU A 200 -0.37 -1.65 -2.53
N ALA A 201 -1.25 -1.91 -3.50
CA ALA A 201 -0.87 -1.99 -4.91
C ALA A 201 -0.46 -0.65 -5.54
N GLU A 202 -0.68 0.47 -4.85
CA GLU A 202 -0.29 1.82 -5.29
C GLU A 202 1.04 2.26 -4.67
N LEU A 203 1.65 1.42 -3.82
CA LEU A 203 2.93 1.70 -3.19
C LEU A 203 4.08 1.27 -4.11
N GLU A 204 5.13 2.08 -4.11
CA GLU A 204 6.39 1.78 -4.75
C GLU A 204 7.49 1.70 -3.68
N TYR A 205 8.39 0.72 -3.82
CA TYR A 205 9.50 0.48 -2.89
C TYR A 205 10.83 0.71 -3.62
N PRO A 206 11.34 1.96 -3.72
CA PRO A 206 12.59 2.23 -4.42
C PRO A 206 13.77 1.63 -3.67
N ASP A 207 14.66 0.93 -4.39
CA ASP A 207 15.83 0.23 -3.84
C ASP A 207 16.84 1.16 -3.11
N ASN A 208 16.86 2.45 -3.43
CA ASN A 208 17.80 3.43 -2.90
C ASN A 208 17.14 4.41 -1.91
N HIS A 209 16.03 4.04 -1.28
CA HIS A 209 15.44 4.89 -0.26
C HIS A 209 16.33 4.95 0.99
N VAL A 210 16.69 6.16 1.41
CA VAL A 210 17.50 6.42 2.61
C VAL A 210 16.62 7.15 3.62
N SER A 211 16.47 6.58 4.82
CA SER A 211 15.88 7.24 5.98
C SER A 211 16.91 7.39 7.09
N ARG A 212 16.81 8.49 7.84
CA ARG A 212 17.63 8.70 9.04
C ARG A 212 17.09 7.80 10.15
N SER A 213 17.98 7.14 10.88
CA SER A 213 17.61 6.33 12.04
C SER A 213 18.31 6.83 13.31
N VAL A 214 17.62 6.73 14.44
CA VAL A 214 18.15 7.24 15.70
C VAL A 214 17.99 6.22 16.83
N TYR A 215 19.01 6.15 17.68
CA TYR A 215 18.96 5.51 18.99
C TYR A 215 18.76 6.59 20.05
N VAL A 216 17.73 6.43 20.88
CA VAL A 216 17.33 7.44 21.86
C VAL A 216 17.17 6.82 23.23
N ALA A 217 17.68 7.47 24.27
CA ALA A 217 17.49 7.06 25.66
C ALA A 217 16.37 7.85 26.33
N PHE A 218 15.35 7.15 26.83
CA PHE A 218 14.26 7.76 27.61
C PHE A 218 14.53 7.53 29.09
N LYS A 219 14.55 8.60 29.90
CA LYS A 219 14.77 8.51 31.34
C LYS A 219 13.54 7.93 32.04
N LEU A 220 13.72 6.82 32.77
CA LEU A 220 12.69 6.24 33.60
C LEU A 220 12.38 7.15 34.80
N THR A 221 11.10 7.35 35.09
CA THR A 221 10.62 8.18 36.18
C THR A 221 10.04 7.38 37.33
N GLN A 222 9.45 6.21 37.01
CA GLN A 222 8.93 5.28 37.98
C GLN A 222 9.09 3.85 37.50
N LEU A 223 9.48 2.94 38.39
CA LEU A 223 9.53 1.51 38.14
C LEU A 223 8.24 0.84 38.60
N SER A 224 7.81 -0.18 37.85
CA SER A 224 6.79 -1.14 38.35
C SER A 224 7.29 -1.83 39.62
N ALA A 225 6.39 -2.37 40.43
CA ALA A 225 6.80 -3.12 41.63
C ALA A 225 7.74 -4.30 41.31
N ALA A 226 7.48 -4.99 40.20
CA ALA A 226 8.30 -6.12 39.76
C ALA A 226 9.69 -5.67 39.28
N ALA A 227 9.77 -4.58 38.51
CA ALA A 227 11.04 -3.99 38.09
C ALA A 227 11.82 -3.45 39.30
N ALA A 228 11.16 -2.75 40.22
CA ALA A 228 11.80 -2.19 41.40
C ALA A 228 12.44 -3.27 42.29
N ALA A 229 11.83 -4.45 42.40
CA ALA A 229 12.39 -5.58 43.15
C ALA A 229 13.69 -6.13 42.54
N LYS A 230 13.91 -5.96 41.23
CA LYS A 230 15.08 -6.53 40.53
C LYS A 230 16.16 -5.51 40.20
N ILE A 231 15.73 -4.30 39.86
CA ILE A 231 16.62 -3.24 39.33
C ILE A 231 16.49 -1.91 40.09
N GLY A 232 15.85 -1.92 41.28
CA GLY A 232 15.59 -0.71 42.07
C GLY A 232 16.83 0.04 42.49
N ASP A 233 17.97 -0.65 42.63
CA ASP A 233 19.28 -0.06 42.98
C ASP A 233 19.83 0.89 41.90
N TYR A 234 19.30 0.82 40.67
CA TYR A 234 19.76 1.64 39.53
C TYR A 234 18.80 2.80 39.21
N ARG A 235 17.67 2.92 39.94
CA ARG A 235 16.55 3.81 39.59
C ARG A 235 16.89 5.29 39.47
N ASP A 236 17.89 5.78 40.22
CA ASP A 236 18.18 7.21 40.32
C ASP A 236 18.71 7.80 39.01
N ASP A 237 19.34 6.95 38.16
CA ASP A 237 19.86 7.35 36.85
C ASP A 237 19.70 6.23 35.84
N LEU A 238 18.44 5.81 35.64
CA LEU A 238 18.06 4.69 34.78
C LEU A 238 17.19 5.19 33.61
N GLY A 239 17.49 4.68 32.44
CA GLY A 239 16.71 4.89 31.23
C GLY A 239 16.44 3.60 30.48
N LEU A 240 15.71 3.71 29.37
CA LEU A 240 15.55 2.67 28.38
C LEU A 240 15.92 3.20 27.00
N SER A 241 16.48 2.36 26.14
CA SER A 241 16.86 2.79 24.80
C SER A 241 15.90 2.21 23.75
N ILE A 242 15.49 3.06 22.83
CA ILE A 242 14.73 2.67 21.63
C ILE A 242 15.53 2.98 20.38
N TRP A 243 15.12 2.38 19.28
CA TRP A 243 15.59 2.67 17.94
C TRP A 243 14.42 2.90 17.00
N THR A 244 14.54 3.91 16.14
CA THR A 244 13.51 4.17 15.11
C THR A 244 14.15 4.66 13.82
N THR A 245 13.57 4.25 12.69
CA THR A 245 13.89 4.76 11.34
C THR A 245 13.02 5.96 10.94
N THR A 246 12.09 6.37 11.80
CA THR A 246 11.16 7.47 11.59
C THR A 246 11.22 8.45 12.76
N PRO A 247 12.32 9.23 12.92
CA PRO A 247 12.49 10.11 14.08
C PRO A 247 11.33 11.09 14.31
N TRP A 248 10.66 11.51 13.25
CA TRP A 248 9.52 12.40 13.31
C TRP A 248 8.34 11.85 14.13
N THR A 249 8.21 10.51 14.26
CA THR A 249 7.12 9.91 15.06
C THR A 249 7.34 10.05 16.56
N LEU A 250 8.55 10.41 17.01
CA LEU A 250 8.84 10.66 18.42
C LEU A 250 7.96 11.76 19.03
N VAL A 251 7.54 12.75 18.25
CA VAL A 251 6.57 13.76 18.65
C VAL A 251 5.22 13.15 19.04
N SER A 252 4.85 12.04 18.42
CA SER A 252 3.61 11.29 18.65
C SER A 252 3.79 10.09 19.57
N ASN A 253 4.90 9.99 20.31
CA ASN A 253 5.14 8.89 21.25
C ASN A 253 4.06 8.86 22.33
N GLN A 254 3.42 7.71 22.50
CA GLN A 254 2.42 7.50 23.57
C GLN A 254 2.89 6.48 24.61
N PHE A 255 3.66 5.49 24.20
CA PHE A 255 4.23 4.46 25.09
C PHE A 255 5.43 3.78 24.44
N THR A 256 6.14 2.95 25.21
CA THR A 256 7.18 2.04 24.71
C THR A 256 6.71 0.61 24.91
N ARG A 257 6.87 -0.25 23.90
CA ARG A 257 6.57 -1.69 23.95
C ARG A 257 7.81 -2.51 24.23
N GLY A 258 7.63 -3.55 25.05
CA GLY A 258 8.61 -4.61 25.24
C GLY A 258 7.95 -5.97 25.13
N ALA A 259 8.59 -6.94 24.47
CA ALA A 259 8.08 -8.31 24.39
C ALA A 259 8.02 -8.94 25.79
N PRO A 260 6.87 -9.50 26.22
CA PRO A 260 6.70 -9.96 27.61
C PRO A 260 7.74 -10.97 28.08
N ALA A 261 8.08 -11.94 27.23
CA ALA A 261 8.99 -13.04 27.54
C ALA A 261 10.47 -12.72 27.25
N LEU A 262 10.76 -11.66 26.50
CA LEU A 262 12.12 -11.29 26.14
C LEU A 262 12.90 -10.86 27.38
N LYS A 263 14.18 -11.25 27.45
CA LYS A 263 15.09 -10.84 28.50
C LYS A 263 15.68 -9.48 28.19
N TYR A 264 15.57 -8.58 29.12
CA TYR A 264 16.20 -7.26 29.11
C TYR A 264 17.27 -7.18 30.18
N VAL A 265 18.27 -6.34 29.94
CA VAL A 265 19.37 -6.12 30.88
C VAL A 265 19.57 -4.63 31.11
N VAL A 266 19.93 -4.29 32.32
CA VAL A 266 20.48 -2.99 32.67
C VAL A 266 21.95 -3.00 32.30
N VAL A 267 22.38 -2.07 31.44
CA VAL A 267 23.77 -1.90 31.05
C VAL A 267 24.31 -0.54 31.47
N GLU A 268 25.60 -0.47 31.77
CA GLU A 268 26.38 0.75 31.97
C GLU A 268 27.34 0.91 30.80
N GLY A 269 27.56 2.13 30.29
CA GLY A 269 28.53 2.41 29.23
C GLY A 269 28.12 3.56 28.31
N PHE A 270 26.85 3.90 28.18
CA PHE A 270 26.37 4.91 27.24
C PHE A 270 26.86 6.34 27.56
N GLN A 271 27.19 6.67 28.81
CA GLN A 271 27.74 7.99 29.16
C GLN A 271 29.13 8.26 28.53
N ALA A 272 29.83 7.24 28.07
CA ALA A 272 31.05 7.41 27.30
C ALA A 272 30.81 8.02 25.92
N ILE A 273 29.58 7.82 25.40
CA ILE A 273 29.15 8.29 24.07
C ILE A 273 28.36 9.60 24.21
N GLN A 274 27.40 9.61 25.11
CA GLN A 274 26.55 10.76 25.41
C GLN A 274 26.59 11.02 26.93
N PRO A 275 27.38 12.00 27.38
CA PRO A 275 27.54 12.29 28.81
C PRO A 275 26.26 12.65 29.57
N GLN A 276 25.23 13.15 28.84
CA GLN A 276 23.94 13.51 29.42
C GLN A 276 22.94 12.33 29.45
N SER A 277 23.27 11.19 28.83
CA SER A 277 22.43 10.00 28.90
C SER A 277 22.36 9.44 30.32
N PRO A 278 21.29 8.69 30.66
CA PRO A 278 21.24 7.94 31.89
C PRO A 278 22.47 7.01 32.03
N LYS A 279 23.01 6.93 33.21
CA LYS A 279 24.17 6.04 33.51
C LYS A 279 23.85 4.59 33.20
N TYR A 280 22.63 4.18 33.53
CA TYR A 280 22.15 2.84 33.34
C TYR A 280 21.03 2.86 32.27
N VAL A 281 21.10 1.96 31.30
CA VAL A 281 20.12 1.92 30.21
C VAL A 281 19.64 0.48 30.01
N ILE A 282 18.34 0.30 29.84
CA ILE A 282 17.72 -1.00 29.58
C ILE A 282 17.72 -1.26 28.06
N VAL A 283 18.23 -2.44 27.67
CA VAL A 283 18.20 -2.98 26.31
C VAL A 283 17.92 -4.49 26.35
N ALA A 284 17.56 -5.11 25.23
CA ALA A 284 17.47 -6.57 25.17
C ALA A 284 18.83 -7.23 25.42
N ALA A 285 18.84 -8.34 26.15
CA ALA A 285 20.08 -9.05 26.53
C ALA A 285 20.87 -9.51 25.28
N GLU A 286 20.19 -10.01 24.27
CA GLU A 286 20.80 -10.49 23.01
C GLU A 286 21.33 -9.36 22.14
N ALA A 287 20.87 -8.11 22.34
CA ALA A 287 21.33 -6.95 21.59
C ALA A 287 22.66 -6.35 22.10
N VAL A 288 23.12 -6.72 23.33
CA VAL A 288 24.26 -6.09 24.00
C VAL A 288 25.53 -6.15 23.17
N GLU A 289 25.93 -7.31 22.66
CA GLU A 289 27.17 -7.46 21.86
C GLU A 289 27.09 -6.62 20.57
N ARG A 290 25.96 -6.63 19.88
CA ARG A 290 25.75 -5.85 18.67
C ARG A 290 25.79 -4.34 18.96
N LEU A 291 25.12 -3.91 20.04
CA LEU A 291 25.12 -2.51 20.47
C LEU A 291 26.49 -2.05 20.92
N SER A 292 27.24 -2.90 21.65
CA SER A 292 28.63 -2.57 22.02
C SER A 292 29.51 -2.29 20.79
N LYS A 293 29.39 -3.14 19.76
CA LYS A 293 30.10 -2.92 18.48
C LYS A 293 29.62 -1.67 17.74
N LEU A 294 28.29 -1.47 17.69
CA LEU A 294 27.70 -0.32 17.00
C LEU A 294 28.13 1.01 17.64
N PHE A 295 28.20 1.05 18.94
CA PHE A 295 28.53 2.25 19.70
C PHE A 295 30.05 2.41 20.00
N ASP A 296 30.85 1.43 19.61
CA ASP A 296 32.29 1.37 19.91
C ASP A 296 32.60 1.59 21.40
N THR A 297 31.81 0.89 22.26
CA THR A 297 31.90 1.00 23.71
C THR A 297 31.52 -0.29 24.41
N ASP A 298 32.18 -0.58 25.53
CA ASP A 298 31.81 -1.76 26.32
C ASP A 298 30.55 -1.50 27.15
N LEU A 299 29.49 -2.25 26.83
CA LEU A 299 28.25 -2.24 27.60
C LEU A 299 28.29 -3.32 28.68
N VAL A 300 28.44 -2.90 29.93
CA VAL A 300 28.59 -3.79 31.08
C VAL A 300 27.23 -4.13 31.67
N VAL A 301 26.84 -5.41 31.62
CA VAL A 301 25.55 -5.89 32.17
C VAL A 301 25.61 -5.85 33.72
N LYS A 302 24.59 -5.27 34.33
CA LYS A 302 24.46 -5.11 35.79
C LYS A 302 23.34 -5.95 36.39
N ALA A 303 22.19 -6.02 35.69
CA ALA A 303 21.01 -6.75 36.16
C ALA A 303 20.14 -7.23 34.99
N THR A 304 19.22 -8.14 35.26
CA THR A 304 18.36 -8.74 34.26
C THR A 304 16.89 -8.75 34.73
N LEU A 305 15.97 -8.48 33.77
CA LEU A 305 14.53 -8.58 33.99
C LEU A 305 13.85 -9.02 32.69
N THR A 306 12.55 -9.33 32.75
CA THR A 306 11.74 -9.62 31.58
C THR A 306 10.93 -8.39 31.16
N GLY A 307 10.41 -8.40 29.90
CA GLY A 307 9.51 -7.32 29.45
C GLY A 307 8.23 -7.25 30.29
N GLN A 308 7.70 -8.38 30.73
CA GLN A 308 6.55 -8.43 31.65
C GLN A 308 6.85 -7.73 32.98
N GLU A 309 8.04 -7.87 33.52
CA GLU A 309 8.43 -7.20 34.77
C GLU A 309 8.66 -5.71 34.60
N LEU A 310 9.15 -5.29 33.42
CA LEU A 310 9.35 -3.88 33.09
C LEU A 310 8.02 -3.14 32.85
N ALA A 311 7.00 -3.83 32.39
CA ALA A 311 5.68 -3.26 32.11
C ALA A 311 5.06 -2.56 33.34
N GLY A 312 4.39 -1.45 33.12
CA GLY A 312 3.86 -0.58 34.17
C GLY A 312 4.87 0.43 34.73
N SER A 313 6.13 0.37 34.32
CA SER A 313 7.08 1.47 34.55
C SER A 313 6.73 2.67 33.68
N THR A 314 7.16 3.89 34.09
CA THR A 314 6.95 5.10 33.31
C THR A 314 8.28 5.80 33.01
N TYR A 315 8.31 6.56 31.92
CA TYR A 315 9.47 7.35 31.53
C TYR A 315 9.04 8.77 31.13
N GLN A 316 10.01 9.69 31.18
CA GLN A 316 9.83 11.04 30.69
C GLN A 316 9.80 11.04 29.15
N HIS A 317 8.78 11.63 28.55
CA HIS A 317 8.72 11.81 27.11
C HIS A 317 9.93 12.62 26.62
N PRO A 318 10.61 12.20 25.51
CA PRO A 318 11.87 12.83 25.12
C PRO A 318 11.76 14.30 24.68
N LEU A 319 10.56 14.74 24.29
CA LEU A 319 10.36 16.06 23.70
C LEU A 319 9.35 16.94 24.46
N PHE A 320 8.55 16.35 25.34
CA PHE A 320 7.48 17.07 26.06
C PHE A 320 7.51 16.78 27.55
N ASP A 321 6.98 17.69 28.35
CA ASP A 321 6.77 17.49 29.79
C ASP A 321 5.57 16.57 30.05
N GLN A 322 5.76 15.29 29.71
CA GLN A 322 4.76 14.23 29.81
C GLN A 322 5.42 12.93 30.23
N GLN A 323 4.74 12.15 31.06
CA GLN A 323 5.14 10.79 31.39
C GLN A 323 4.38 9.79 30.50
N SER A 324 5.11 8.80 29.97
CA SER A 324 4.58 7.76 29.12
C SER A 324 4.88 6.37 29.71
N PRO A 325 3.96 5.39 29.57
CA PRO A 325 4.16 4.06 30.16
C PRO A 325 5.00 3.14 29.28
N VAL A 326 5.60 2.14 29.92
CA VAL A 326 6.10 0.94 29.27
C VAL A 326 5.04 -0.15 29.34
N VAL A 327 4.71 -0.79 28.23
CA VAL A 327 3.69 -1.83 28.12
C VAL A 327 4.31 -3.15 27.66
N ALA A 328 3.79 -4.27 28.18
CA ALA A 328 4.13 -5.59 27.71
C ALA A 328 3.22 -5.96 26.53
N SER A 329 3.69 -5.73 25.32
CA SER A 329 3.01 -6.05 24.06
C SER A 329 4.04 -6.24 22.97
N GLY A 330 3.75 -7.11 22.00
CA GLY A 330 4.62 -7.31 20.84
C GLY A 330 5.35 -8.64 20.87
N GLU A 331 4.65 -9.72 20.49
CA GLU A 331 5.27 -11.00 20.14
C GLU A 331 6.17 -10.86 18.89
N ASP A 332 5.99 -9.78 18.12
CA ASP A 332 6.75 -9.37 16.94
C ASP A 332 8.10 -8.72 17.26
N ILE A 333 8.34 -8.33 18.53
CA ILE A 333 9.57 -7.66 18.94
C ILE A 333 10.70 -8.69 19.11
N THR A 334 11.76 -8.55 18.33
CA THR A 334 12.97 -9.35 18.41
C THR A 334 14.17 -8.52 18.84
N ALA A 335 15.28 -9.16 19.16
CA ALA A 335 16.54 -8.50 19.48
C ALA A 335 17.52 -8.39 18.27
N ASP A 336 17.11 -8.87 17.10
CA ASP A 336 17.97 -8.93 15.90
C ASP A 336 18.29 -7.54 15.35
N SER A 337 17.41 -6.57 15.59
CA SER A 337 17.62 -5.16 15.24
C SER A 337 17.22 -4.24 16.39
N GLY A 338 17.66 -2.98 16.34
CA GLY A 338 17.33 -1.98 17.36
C GLY A 338 17.81 -2.35 18.77
N THR A 339 17.02 -2.09 19.78
CA THR A 339 17.34 -2.28 21.21
C THR A 339 16.49 -3.34 21.90
N GLY A 340 15.51 -3.93 21.18
CA GLY A 340 14.49 -4.81 21.73
C GLY A 340 13.36 -4.09 22.46
N LEU A 341 13.40 -2.77 22.53
CA LEU A 341 12.32 -1.91 22.99
C LEU A 341 11.86 -1.01 21.84
N VAL A 342 10.55 -0.91 21.65
CA VAL A 342 9.96 -0.20 20.51
C VAL A 342 9.17 1.01 21.00
N HIS A 343 9.58 2.19 20.54
CA HIS A 343 8.78 3.41 20.64
C HIS A 343 7.49 3.27 19.84
N SER A 344 6.37 3.65 20.41
CA SER A 344 5.06 3.47 19.78
C SER A 344 4.31 4.79 19.59
N ALA A 345 3.85 4.97 18.36
CA ALA A 345 3.03 6.09 17.90
C ALA A 345 1.77 5.53 17.19
N PRO A 346 0.69 5.25 17.92
CA PRO A 346 -0.48 4.49 17.44
C PRO A 346 -1.19 5.05 16.22
N ALA A 347 -1.04 6.33 15.91
CA ALA A 347 -1.59 6.94 14.72
C ALA A 347 -0.75 6.68 13.44
N HIS A 348 0.45 6.10 13.56
CA HIS A 348 1.45 6.01 12.49
C HIS A 348 1.90 4.57 12.15
N GLY A 349 1.41 3.56 12.87
CA GLY A 349 1.74 2.16 12.60
C GLY A 349 0.62 1.21 13.03
N PRO A 350 0.34 0.15 12.26
CA PRO A 350 -0.71 -0.83 12.61
C PRO A 350 -0.40 -1.59 13.90
N GLU A 351 0.85 -2.01 14.12
CA GLU A 351 1.26 -2.74 15.33
C GLU A 351 1.09 -1.86 16.57
N ASP A 352 1.47 -0.58 16.48
CA ASP A 352 1.29 0.39 17.57
C ASP A 352 -0.18 0.68 17.84
N PHE A 353 -1.01 0.72 16.78
CA PHE A 353 -2.45 0.90 16.90
C PHE A 353 -3.11 -0.26 17.62
N PHE A 354 -2.77 -1.50 17.27
CA PHE A 354 -3.31 -2.67 17.94
C PHE A 354 -2.87 -2.77 19.41
N ALA A 355 -1.59 -2.50 19.67
CA ALA A 355 -1.08 -2.43 21.06
C ALA A 355 -1.79 -1.35 21.87
N ALA A 356 -2.05 -0.17 21.29
CA ALA A 356 -2.83 0.88 21.95
C ALA A 356 -4.25 0.42 22.30
N HIS A 357 -4.89 -0.30 21.39
CA HIS A 357 -6.23 -0.83 21.60
C HIS A 357 -6.27 -1.86 22.74
N GLU A 358 -5.30 -2.78 22.77
CA GLU A 358 -5.14 -3.78 23.84
C GLU A 358 -4.96 -3.14 25.22
N HIS A 359 -4.23 -2.03 25.29
CA HIS A 359 -3.96 -1.30 26.53
C HIS A 359 -4.93 -0.15 26.83
N GLY A 360 -6.04 -0.04 26.08
CA GLY A 360 -7.07 0.98 26.28
C GLY A 360 -6.62 2.41 25.98
N SER A 361 -5.52 2.58 25.26
CA SER A 361 -5.02 3.88 24.81
C SER A 361 -5.68 4.27 23.48
N LYS A 362 -5.99 5.59 23.33
CA LYS A 362 -6.53 6.11 22.07
C LYS A 362 -5.41 6.71 21.24
N PRO A 363 -5.34 6.45 19.93
CA PRO A 363 -4.38 7.09 19.04
C PRO A 363 -4.54 8.61 19.04
N VAL A 364 -3.43 9.32 19.21
CA VAL A 364 -3.38 10.79 19.11
C VAL A 364 -2.78 11.17 17.76
N VAL A 365 -3.54 11.89 16.94
CA VAL A 365 -3.12 12.33 15.60
C VAL A 365 -2.52 13.73 15.71
N LEU A 366 -1.23 13.84 15.49
CA LEU A 366 -0.45 15.09 15.54
C LEU A 366 0.10 15.52 14.18
N VAL A 367 -0.32 14.86 13.11
CA VAL A 367 0.09 15.17 11.73
C VAL A 367 -1.16 15.37 10.88
N ASP A 368 -1.21 16.47 10.14
CA ASP A 368 -2.32 16.79 9.24
C ASP A 368 -2.23 16.01 7.90
N GLU A 369 -3.25 16.18 7.07
CA GLU A 369 -3.34 15.55 5.76
C GLU A 369 -2.21 15.98 4.81
N ALA A 370 -1.63 17.17 4.99
CA ALA A 370 -0.50 17.67 4.21
C ALA A 370 0.86 17.21 4.76
N GLY A 371 0.88 16.29 5.74
CA GLY A 371 2.08 15.77 6.36
C GLY A 371 2.83 16.81 7.22
N ARG A 372 2.10 17.68 7.91
CA ARG A 372 2.66 18.69 8.81
C ARG A 372 2.22 18.43 10.24
N TYR A 373 3.08 18.74 11.19
CA TYR A 373 2.69 18.73 12.58
C TYR A 373 1.56 19.75 12.86
N THR A 374 0.56 19.30 13.60
CA THR A 374 -0.61 20.12 13.99
C THR A 374 -0.32 20.99 15.21
N ALA A 375 -1.30 21.83 15.58
CA ALA A 375 -1.29 22.59 16.83
C ALA A 375 -1.13 21.66 18.05
N GLY A 376 -0.38 22.10 19.04
CA GLY A 376 -0.07 21.33 20.25
C GLY A 376 1.25 20.56 20.20
N THR A 377 1.97 20.59 19.07
CA THR A 377 3.33 20.02 18.96
C THR A 377 4.43 21.03 19.28
N GLY A 378 4.08 22.21 19.83
CA GLY A 378 5.03 23.23 20.27
C GLY A 378 5.93 23.72 19.12
N GLN A 379 7.23 23.66 19.33
CA GLN A 379 8.21 24.14 18.36
C GLN A 379 8.18 23.41 17.00
N PHE A 380 7.49 22.27 16.88
CA PHE A 380 7.42 21.47 15.66
C PHE A 380 6.21 21.87 14.79
N GLU A 381 5.26 22.66 15.31
CA GLU A 381 4.02 23.02 14.60
C GLU A 381 4.27 23.56 13.19
N GLY A 382 3.52 23.05 12.21
CA GLY A 382 3.60 23.44 10.80
C GLY A 382 4.79 22.89 10.01
N LEU A 383 5.78 22.27 10.66
CA LEU A 383 6.92 21.64 9.97
C LEU A 383 6.47 20.38 9.22
N LYS A 384 7.03 20.16 8.03
CA LYS A 384 6.81 18.92 7.26
C LYS A 384 7.54 17.75 7.90
N VAL A 385 6.80 16.72 8.31
CA VAL A 385 7.34 15.61 9.12
C VAL A 385 8.49 14.86 8.46
N LEU A 386 8.42 14.59 7.15
CA LEU A 386 9.42 13.81 6.41
C LEU A 386 10.71 14.59 6.06
N THR A 387 10.75 15.90 6.32
CA THR A 387 11.91 16.76 5.99
C THR A 387 12.29 17.62 7.19
N THR A 388 11.85 18.87 7.21
CA THR A 388 12.17 19.84 8.28
C THR A 388 11.73 19.38 9.67
N GLY A 389 10.65 18.60 9.77
CA GLY A 389 10.21 18.01 11.01
C GLY A 389 11.17 16.96 11.57
N THR A 390 11.65 16.06 10.71
CA THR A 390 12.69 15.08 11.11
C THR A 390 13.95 15.77 11.59
N GLU A 391 14.43 16.79 10.86
CA GLU A 391 15.62 17.57 11.24
C GLU A 391 15.44 18.26 12.59
N ALA A 392 14.31 18.92 12.81
CA ALA A 392 13.99 19.60 14.05
C ALA A 392 13.89 18.64 15.25
N VAL A 393 13.30 17.45 15.06
CA VAL A 393 13.24 16.42 16.11
C VAL A 393 14.64 15.92 16.47
N ILE A 394 15.47 15.60 15.48
CA ILE A 394 16.84 15.14 15.74
C ILE A 394 17.64 16.23 16.45
N ALA A 395 17.51 17.49 16.04
CA ALA A 395 18.16 18.61 16.72
C ALA A 395 17.71 18.71 18.20
N ALA A 396 16.42 18.60 18.48
CA ALA A 396 15.86 18.68 19.83
C ALA A 396 16.33 17.54 20.74
N ILE A 397 16.36 16.29 20.26
CA ILE A 397 16.87 15.13 21.03
C ILE A 397 18.39 15.17 21.19
N THR A 398 19.10 15.85 20.30
CA THR A 398 20.54 16.09 20.43
C THR A 398 20.80 17.13 21.52
N GLU A 399 20.09 18.26 21.49
CA GLU A 399 20.24 19.36 22.42
C GLU A 399 19.94 18.95 23.88
N ASN A 400 18.87 18.15 24.07
CA ASN A 400 18.47 17.68 25.39
C ASN A 400 19.22 16.41 25.86
N GLY A 401 20.19 15.92 25.08
CA GLY A 401 21.07 14.79 25.44
C GLY A 401 20.43 13.40 25.41
N THR A 402 19.22 13.26 24.82
CA THR A 402 18.55 11.95 24.71
C THR A 402 18.99 11.15 23.48
N LEU A 403 19.58 11.78 22.47
CA LEU A 403 20.14 11.10 21.29
C LEU A 403 21.42 10.36 21.68
N LEU A 404 21.44 9.05 21.48
CA LEU A 404 22.63 8.21 21.67
C LEU A 404 23.46 8.10 20.39
N LYS A 405 22.81 7.89 19.27
CA LYS A 405 23.43 7.75 17.95
C LYS A 405 22.43 7.99 16.83
N GLU A 406 22.92 8.57 15.74
CA GLU A 406 22.26 8.63 14.45
C GLU A 406 22.90 7.68 13.43
#